data_0cf826bc365ad6caf45571a9a49ecbc9
#
_entry.id   0cf826bc365ad6caf45571a9a49ecbc9
#
_cell.length_a   1.000
_cell.length_b   1.000
_cell.length_c   1.000
_cell.angle_alpha   90.00
_cell.angle_beta   90.00
_cell.angle_gamma   90.00
#
_symmetry.space_group_name_H-M   'P 1'
#
loop_
_entity.id
_entity.type
_entity.pdbx_description
1 polymer ?
#
loop_
_entity_poly.entity_id
_entity_poly.type
_entity_poly.pdbx_seq_one_letter_code
_entity_poly.pdbx_strand_id
1 'polypeptide(L)'
;MAEPTRLEAGDKAPPIALLDQNGEKVKLSDFKGRPVLVYFYPKADTPGCTTQSCGLRDVLGDIGDAVVLGISPDLPPKLAKFDEKYGLGFTLLSDPEHTVAEAYGVWGEKKNYGRTYMGVIRSSFLVGADGKIQEAWYKVSPKDTPTKFLAALAS
;
A
#
# COMPACT_ATOMS: atom_id res chain seq x y z
N MET A 1 10.19 -15.76 17.37
CA MET A 1 9.23 -15.69 16.26
C MET A 1 9.96 -15.37 14.97
N ALA A 2 9.68 -16.09 13.92
CA ALA A 2 10.33 -15.85 12.64
C ALA A 2 9.91 -14.48 12.06
N GLU A 3 10.85 -13.78 11.45
CA GLU A 3 10.52 -12.56 10.74
C GLU A 3 9.66 -12.87 9.51
N PRO A 4 8.78 -11.93 9.10
CA PRO A 4 8.01 -12.12 7.87
C PRO A 4 8.94 -12.36 6.68
N THR A 5 8.51 -13.22 5.77
CA THR A 5 9.24 -13.45 4.52
C THR A 5 9.10 -12.23 3.63
N ARG A 6 10.22 -11.63 3.26
CA ARG A 6 10.21 -10.46 2.38
C ARG A 6 10.18 -10.87 0.91
N LEU A 7 9.47 -10.09 0.12
CA LEU A 7 9.42 -10.24 -1.33
C LEU A 7 10.53 -9.42 -1.96
N GLU A 8 10.95 -9.85 -3.14
CA GLU A 8 12.02 -9.19 -3.89
C GLU A 8 11.56 -8.94 -5.33
N ALA A 9 12.30 -8.06 -6.02
CA ALA A 9 12.06 -7.83 -7.45
C ALA A 9 12.17 -9.17 -8.21
N GLY A 10 11.20 -9.43 -9.08
CA GLY A 10 11.10 -10.68 -9.82
C GLY A 10 10.13 -11.69 -9.22
N ASP A 11 9.78 -11.55 -7.94
CA ASP A 11 8.80 -12.43 -7.31
C ASP A 11 7.40 -12.13 -7.84
N LYS A 12 6.57 -13.16 -7.93
CA LYS A 12 5.17 -12.96 -8.25
C LYS A 12 4.48 -12.23 -7.11
N ALA A 13 3.74 -11.16 -7.43
CA ALA A 13 2.98 -10.42 -6.42
C ALA A 13 1.87 -11.31 -5.84
N PRO A 14 1.77 -11.44 -4.51
CA PRO A 14 0.67 -12.19 -3.90
C PRO A 14 -0.69 -11.62 -4.31
N PRO A 15 -1.73 -12.46 -4.45
CA PRO A 15 -3.05 -11.99 -4.85
C PRO A 15 -3.65 -11.06 -3.80
N ILE A 16 -4.43 -10.09 -4.28
CA ILE A 16 -5.18 -9.17 -3.45
C ILE A 16 -6.65 -9.30 -3.84
N ALA A 17 -7.52 -9.42 -2.85
CA ALA A 17 -8.98 -9.40 -3.04
C ALA A 17 -9.57 -8.82 -1.76
N LEU A 18 -9.80 -7.51 -1.76
CA LEU A 18 -10.24 -6.75 -0.58
C LEU A 18 -11.34 -5.77 -0.97
N LEU A 19 -12.11 -5.32 0.04
CA LEU A 19 -13.12 -4.28 -0.17
C LEU A 19 -12.46 -2.91 -0.21
N ASP A 20 -12.94 -2.05 -1.11
CA ASP A 20 -12.47 -0.68 -1.19
C ASP A 20 -13.26 0.24 -0.25
N GLN A 21 -12.99 1.56 -0.31
CA GLN A 21 -13.64 2.55 0.53
C GLN A 21 -15.16 2.65 0.28
N ASN A 22 -15.64 2.11 -0.82
CA ASN A 22 -17.07 2.09 -1.15
C ASN A 22 -17.72 0.73 -0.85
N GLY A 23 -16.97 -0.20 -0.26
CA GLY A 23 -17.46 -1.54 0.05
C GLY A 23 -17.50 -2.48 -1.14
N GLU A 24 -16.88 -2.14 -2.25
CA GLU A 24 -16.81 -2.97 -3.45
C GLU A 24 -15.51 -3.79 -3.47
N LYS A 25 -15.59 -5.03 -3.94
CA LYS A 25 -14.43 -5.91 -3.99
C LYS A 25 -13.50 -5.53 -5.13
N VAL A 26 -12.23 -5.35 -4.80
CA VAL A 26 -11.16 -5.01 -5.75
C VAL A 26 -10.10 -6.11 -5.71
N LYS A 27 -9.67 -6.56 -6.88
CA LYS A 27 -8.62 -7.56 -7.03
C LYS A 27 -7.42 -6.97 -7.75
N LEU A 28 -6.22 -7.37 -7.34
CA LEU A 28 -4.99 -6.95 -8.05
C LEU A 28 -5.05 -7.35 -9.53
N SER A 29 -5.61 -8.52 -9.83
CA SER A 29 -5.76 -9.01 -11.20
C SER A 29 -6.64 -8.14 -12.08
N ASP A 30 -7.47 -7.26 -11.50
CA ASP A 30 -8.31 -6.32 -12.26
C ASP A 30 -7.45 -5.29 -13.02
N PHE A 31 -6.20 -5.11 -12.60
CA PHE A 31 -5.27 -4.12 -13.18
C PHE A 31 -4.15 -4.76 -13.99
N LYS A 32 -4.30 -6.02 -14.38
CA LYS A 32 -3.32 -6.72 -15.20
C LYS A 32 -3.04 -5.94 -16.48
N GLY A 33 -1.76 -5.80 -16.81
CA GLY A 33 -1.34 -4.99 -17.97
C GLY A 33 -1.00 -3.55 -17.63
N ARG A 34 -1.14 -3.15 -16.34
CA ARG A 34 -0.82 -1.81 -15.86
C ARG A 34 0.11 -1.90 -14.66
N PRO A 35 1.05 -0.97 -14.49
CA PRO A 35 1.82 -0.89 -13.25
C PRO A 35 0.91 -0.55 -12.08
N VAL A 36 1.14 -1.18 -10.92
CA VAL A 36 0.35 -0.93 -9.71
C VAL A 36 1.29 -0.66 -8.55
N LEU A 37 1.14 0.50 -7.92
CA LEU A 37 1.78 0.75 -6.63
C LEU A 37 0.87 0.22 -5.54
N VAL A 38 1.35 -0.75 -4.77
CA VAL A 38 0.66 -1.26 -3.58
C VAL A 38 1.43 -0.74 -2.38
N TYR A 39 0.80 0.12 -1.57
CA TYR A 39 1.46 0.60 -0.37
C TYR A 39 0.64 0.25 0.88
N PHE A 40 1.36 -0.11 1.94
CA PHE A 40 0.76 -0.51 3.20
C PHE A 40 1.04 0.55 4.25
N TYR A 41 0.01 0.95 4.99
CA TYR A 41 0.12 1.94 6.06
C TYR A 41 -0.69 1.48 7.27
N PRO A 42 -0.26 1.83 8.50
CA PRO A 42 -0.86 1.24 9.69
C PRO A 42 -2.23 1.77 10.06
N LYS A 43 -2.54 3.03 9.76
CA LYS A 43 -3.83 3.60 10.18
C LYS A 43 -4.18 4.88 9.42
N ALA A 44 -5.39 4.91 8.87
CA ALA A 44 -5.90 6.08 8.15
C ALA A 44 -5.97 7.31 9.07
N ASP A 45 -5.75 8.48 8.47
CA ASP A 45 -5.85 9.79 9.14
C ASP A 45 -4.89 9.99 10.33
N THR A 46 -3.74 9.31 10.31
CA THR A 46 -2.63 9.60 11.22
C THR A 46 -1.60 10.46 10.46
N PRO A 47 -0.73 11.24 11.17
CA PRO A 47 0.16 12.19 10.48
C PRO A 47 1.02 11.59 9.38
N GLY A 48 1.71 10.49 9.65
CA GLY A 48 2.57 9.84 8.64
C GLY A 48 1.79 9.26 7.49
N CYS A 49 0.67 8.60 7.76
CA CYS A 49 -0.18 8.00 6.72
C CYS A 49 -0.83 9.08 5.86
N THR A 50 -1.22 10.20 6.46
CA THR A 50 -1.77 11.35 5.73
C THR A 50 -0.70 11.96 4.82
N THR A 51 0.52 12.16 5.30
CA THR A 51 1.64 12.67 4.49
C THR A 51 1.88 11.77 3.28
N GLN A 52 1.95 10.46 3.48
CA GLN A 52 2.17 9.49 2.42
C GLN A 52 1.06 9.51 1.37
N SER A 53 -0.19 9.44 1.82
CA SER A 53 -1.35 9.38 0.93
C SER A 53 -1.56 10.68 0.18
N CYS A 54 -1.42 11.82 0.83
CA CYS A 54 -1.53 13.12 0.16
C CYS A 54 -0.38 13.35 -0.83
N GLY A 55 0.81 12.88 -0.52
CA GLY A 55 1.95 12.94 -1.45
C GLY A 55 1.69 12.12 -2.71
N LEU A 56 1.09 10.94 -2.57
CA LEU A 56 0.71 10.12 -3.71
C LEU A 56 -0.42 10.77 -4.51
N ARG A 57 -1.42 11.35 -3.83
CA ARG A 57 -2.48 12.12 -4.50
C ARG A 57 -1.90 13.20 -5.39
N ASP A 58 -0.90 13.91 -4.90
CA ASP A 58 -0.32 15.06 -5.61
C ASP A 58 0.45 14.66 -6.86
N VAL A 59 0.85 13.39 -7.01
CA VAL A 59 1.58 12.92 -8.19
C VAL A 59 0.72 12.09 -9.15
N LEU A 60 -0.58 11.94 -8.89
CA LEU A 60 -1.46 11.13 -9.75
C LEU A 60 -1.46 11.59 -11.21
N GLY A 61 -1.29 12.88 -11.46
CA GLY A 61 -1.21 13.42 -12.81
C GLY A 61 0.08 13.04 -13.56
N ASP A 62 1.08 12.52 -12.85
CA ASP A 62 2.40 12.23 -13.40
C ASP A 62 2.68 10.73 -13.56
N ILE A 63 1.71 9.85 -13.27
CA ILE A 63 1.93 8.40 -13.24
C ILE A 63 1.38 7.65 -14.46
N GLY A 64 0.82 8.36 -15.45
CA GLY A 64 0.26 7.74 -16.63
C GLY A 64 -0.89 6.79 -16.29
N ASP A 65 -0.83 5.56 -16.77
CA ASP A 65 -1.86 4.54 -16.52
C ASP A 65 -1.59 3.68 -15.28
N ALA A 66 -0.57 4.01 -14.51
CA ALA A 66 -0.29 3.30 -13.25
C ALA A 66 -1.42 3.49 -12.25
N VAL A 67 -1.63 2.48 -11.42
CA VAL A 67 -2.69 2.45 -10.41
C VAL A 67 -2.07 2.55 -9.03
N VAL A 68 -2.74 3.22 -8.09
CA VAL A 68 -2.32 3.29 -6.69
C VAL A 68 -3.36 2.56 -5.84
N LEU A 69 -2.91 1.60 -5.04
CA LEU A 69 -3.74 0.88 -4.07
C LEU A 69 -3.12 1.07 -2.69
N GLY A 70 -3.85 1.74 -1.80
CA GLY A 70 -3.44 1.90 -0.41
C GLY A 70 -4.14 0.88 0.47
N ILE A 71 -3.40 0.14 1.28
CA ILE A 71 -3.93 -0.95 2.10
C ILE A 71 -3.65 -0.69 3.58
N SER A 72 -4.68 -0.77 4.40
CA SER A 72 -4.58 -0.66 5.85
C SER A 72 -5.56 -1.60 6.55
N PRO A 73 -5.42 -1.83 7.86
CA PRO A 73 -6.39 -2.63 8.62
C PRO A 73 -7.72 -1.93 8.86
N ASP A 74 -7.86 -0.66 8.48
CA ASP A 74 -9.10 0.10 8.69
C ASP A 74 -10.28 -0.49 7.91
N LEU A 75 -11.49 -0.32 8.46
CA LEU A 75 -12.71 -0.74 7.79
C LEU A 75 -13.13 0.25 6.70
N PRO A 76 -13.93 -0.19 5.69
CA PRO A 76 -14.31 0.67 4.57
C PRO A 76 -14.88 2.05 4.95
N PRO A 77 -15.78 2.19 5.94
CA PRO A 77 -16.28 3.52 6.30
C PRO A 77 -15.19 4.49 6.73
N LYS A 78 -14.16 4.01 7.43
CA LYS A 78 -13.04 4.85 7.85
C LYS A 78 -12.17 5.27 6.66
N LEU A 79 -11.99 4.36 5.71
CA LEU A 79 -11.27 4.65 4.47
C LEU A 79 -12.01 5.67 3.62
N ALA A 80 -13.35 5.57 3.56
CA ALA A 80 -14.17 6.54 2.84
C ALA A 80 -14.03 7.95 3.44
N LYS A 81 -14.01 8.06 4.76
CA LYS A 81 -13.80 9.34 5.44
C LYS A 81 -12.41 9.91 5.17
N PHE A 82 -11.39 9.07 5.15
CA PHE A 82 -10.03 9.46 4.86
C PHE A 82 -9.91 10.01 3.43
N ASP A 83 -10.45 9.28 2.46
CA ASP A 83 -10.47 9.70 1.05
C ASP A 83 -11.22 11.03 0.89
N GLU A 84 -12.41 11.15 1.48
CA GLU A 84 -13.23 12.37 1.41
C GLU A 84 -12.51 13.56 2.03
N LYS A 85 -11.93 13.38 3.21
CA LYS A 85 -11.28 14.45 3.95
C LYS A 85 -10.11 15.07 3.18
N TYR A 86 -9.34 14.25 2.47
CA TYR A 86 -8.13 14.69 1.79
C TYR A 86 -8.23 14.66 0.27
N GLY A 87 -9.37 14.24 -0.28
CA GLY A 87 -9.57 14.17 -1.72
C GLY A 87 -8.51 13.32 -2.42
N LEU A 88 -8.28 12.11 -1.91
CA LEU A 88 -7.16 11.27 -2.36
C LEU A 88 -7.26 10.87 -3.83
N GLY A 89 -8.46 10.49 -4.29
CA GLY A 89 -8.68 10.20 -5.71
C GLY A 89 -8.14 8.87 -6.21
N PHE A 90 -7.74 7.97 -5.30
CA PHE A 90 -7.30 6.62 -5.66
C PHE A 90 -7.93 5.59 -4.71
N THR A 91 -7.74 4.31 -5.03
CA THR A 91 -8.39 3.23 -4.30
C THR A 91 -7.70 2.94 -2.96
N LEU A 92 -8.49 2.87 -1.90
CA LEU A 92 -8.05 2.42 -0.58
C LEU A 92 -8.71 1.08 -0.29
N LEU A 93 -7.93 0.12 0.21
CA LEU A 93 -8.39 -1.24 0.46
C LEU A 93 -8.35 -1.56 1.95
N SER A 94 -9.36 -2.29 2.41
CA SER A 94 -9.54 -2.68 3.80
C SER A 94 -9.02 -4.10 4.02
N ASP A 95 -8.02 -4.25 4.92
CA ASP A 95 -7.42 -5.54 5.27
C ASP A 95 -7.48 -5.75 6.79
N PRO A 96 -8.71 -5.81 7.37
CA PRO A 96 -8.85 -5.82 8.83
C PRO A 96 -8.26 -7.05 9.50
N GLU A 97 -8.14 -8.16 8.79
CA GLU A 97 -7.55 -9.40 9.30
C GLU A 97 -6.06 -9.54 8.94
N HIS A 98 -5.48 -8.51 8.34
CA HIS A 98 -4.08 -8.43 7.90
C HIS A 98 -3.61 -9.60 7.04
N THR A 99 -4.53 -10.26 6.34
CA THR A 99 -4.23 -11.39 5.47
C THR A 99 -3.29 -11.01 4.34
N VAL A 100 -3.57 -9.90 3.66
CA VAL A 100 -2.74 -9.41 2.55
C VAL A 100 -1.42 -8.84 3.09
N ALA A 101 -1.47 -8.13 4.21
CA ALA A 101 -0.26 -7.63 4.86
C ALA A 101 0.71 -8.77 5.21
N GLU A 102 0.19 -9.90 5.71
CA GLU A 102 1.00 -11.07 5.99
C GLU A 102 1.60 -11.67 4.73
N ALA A 103 0.80 -11.78 3.66
CA ALA A 103 1.26 -12.32 2.37
C ALA A 103 2.40 -11.49 1.77
N TYR A 104 2.39 -10.18 1.97
CA TYR A 104 3.43 -9.28 1.48
C TYR A 104 4.59 -9.11 2.46
N GLY A 105 4.55 -9.79 3.61
CA GLY A 105 5.63 -9.73 4.59
C GLY A 105 5.72 -8.39 5.33
N VAL A 106 4.62 -7.67 5.45
CA VAL A 106 4.57 -6.36 6.10
C VAL A 106 3.79 -6.35 7.42
N TRP A 107 3.34 -7.52 7.88
CA TRP A 107 2.74 -7.67 9.20
C TRP A 107 3.81 -8.22 10.13
N GLY A 108 4.24 -7.43 11.09
CA GLY A 108 5.34 -7.84 11.91
C GLY A 108 5.41 -7.10 13.24
N GLU A 109 6.45 -7.41 13.99
CA GLU A 109 6.67 -6.85 15.31
C GLU A 109 7.16 -5.40 15.21
N LYS A 110 6.51 -4.53 15.96
CA LYS A 110 6.85 -3.11 16.06
C LYS A 110 7.11 -2.75 17.52
N LYS A 111 8.01 -1.78 17.75
CA LYS A 111 8.31 -1.26 19.07
C LYS A 111 7.94 0.20 19.13
N ASN A 112 7.25 0.59 20.21
CA ASN A 112 6.89 1.97 20.45
C ASN A 112 6.82 2.21 21.96
N TYR A 113 7.58 3.18 22.45
CA TYR A 113 7.63 3.53 23.90
C TYR A 113 7.91 2.31 24.81
N GLY A 114 8.85 1.46 24.39
CA GLY A 114 9.22 0.27 25.15
C GLY A 114 8.24 -0.89 25.04
N ARG A 115 7.15 -0.75 24.30
CA ARG A 115 6.19 -1.81 24.06
C ARG A 115 6.43 -2.47 22.72
N THR A 116 6.24 -3.77 22.68
CA THR A 116 6.29 -4.56 21.44
C THR A 116 4.87 -4.97 21.08
N TYR A 117 4.49 -4.79 19.82
CA TYR A 117 3.17 -5.19 19.33
C TYR A 117 3.26 -5.58 17.87
N MET A 118 2.25 -6.31 17.39
CA MET A 118 2.15 -6.66 15.98
C MET A 118 1.42 -5.55 15.22
N GLY A 119 1.90 -5.22 14.04
CA GLY A 119 1.27 -4.19 13.23
C GLY A 119 1.84 -4.14 11.81
N VAL A 120 1.28 -3.23 11.01
CA VAL A 120 1.73 -3.02 9.64
C VAL A 120 3.05 -2.26 9.63
N ILE A 121 4.04 -2.84 8.96
CA ILE A 121 5.32 -2.18 8.68
C ILE A 121 5.12 -1.41 7.39
N ARG A 122 5.22 -0.07 7.46
CA ARG A 122 5.00 0.80 6.30
C ARG A 122 5.93 0.41 5.17
N SER A 123 5.36 -0.11 4.08
CA SER A 123 6.12 -0.65 2.96
C SER A 123 5.37 -0.40 1.67
N SER A 124 6.09 -0.38 0.56
CA SER A 124 5.49 -0.17 -0.75
C SER A 124 6.09 -1.12 -1.77
N PHE A 125 5.28 -1.50 -2.75
CA PHE A 125 5.68 -2.43 -3.80
C PHE A 125 5.20 -1.89 -5.14
N LEU A 126 6.08 -1.88 -6.13
CA LEU A 126 5.67 -1.60 -7.50
C LEU A 126 5.50 -2.94 -8.21
N VAL A 127 4.25 -3.24 -8.58
CA VAL A 127 3.91 -4.45 -9.34
C VAL A 127 3.86 -4.08 -10.81
N GLY A 128 4.62 -4.80 -11.62
CA GLY A 128 4.66 -4.56 -13.06
C GLY A 128 3.42 -5.07 -13.78
N ALA A 129 3.29 -4.69 -15.04
CA ALA A 129 2.17 -5.11 -15.89
C ALA A 129 2.06 -6.63 -16.02
N ASP A 130 3.16 -7.35 -15.82
CA ASP A 130 3.22 -8.82 -15.88
C ASP A 130 2.81 -9.50 -14.56
N GLY A 131 2.47 -8.72 -13.52
CA GLY A 131 2.09 -9.25 -12.22
C GLY A 131 3.26 -9.60 -11.31
N LYS A 132 4.47 -9.27 -11.71
CA LYS A 132 5.68 -9.50 -10.91
C LYS A 132 6.10 -8.21 -10.21
N ILE A 133 6.70 -8.35 -9.02
CA ILE A 133 7.21 -7.21 -8.28
C ILE A 133 8.43 -6.65 -9.00
N GLN A 134 8.41 -5.36 -9.33
CA GLN A 134 9.53 -4.64 -9.92
C GLN A 134 10.41 -4.04 -8.84
N GLU A 135 9.80 -3.48 -7.79
CA GLU A 135 10.49 -2.89 -6.66
C GLU A 135 9.76 -3.23 -5.37
N ALA A 136 10.52 -3.48 -4.31
CA ALA A 136 9.99 -3.71 -2.97
C ALA A 136 10.73 -2.80 -1.99
N TRP A 137 9.99 -1.91 -1.33
CA TRP A 137 10.54 -0.96 -0.37
C TRP A 137 9.95 -1.25 1.01
N TYR A 138 10.69 -1.98 1.82
CA TYR A 138 10.30 -2.24 3.21
C TYR A 138 10.73 -1.08 4.10
N LYS A 139 9.91 -0.73 5.09
CA LYS A 139 10.18 0.36 6.03
C LYS A 139 10.41 1.71 5.34
N VAL A 140 9.64 1.96 4.28
CA VAL A 140 9.79 3.20 3.50
C VAL A 140 9.22 4.40 4.27
N SER A 141 9.87 5.55 4.15
CA SER A 141 9.40 6.80 4.75
C SER A 141 8.13 7.30 4.04
N PRO A 142 7.16 7.87 4.78
CA PRO A 142 5.94 8.41 4.16
C PRO A 142 6.22 9.43 3.06
N LYS A 143 7.13 10.37 3.28
CA LYS A 143 7.44 11.43 2.31
C LYS A 143 8.24 10.94 1.11
N ASP A 144 8.95 9.82 1.25
CA ASP A 144 9.80 9.29 0.17
C ASP A 144 9.01 8.37 -0.78
N THR A 145 7.84 7.91 -0.39
CA THR A 145 7.03 6.99 -1.19
C THR A 145 6.69 7.54 -2.58
N PRO A 146 6.17 8.78 -2.73
CA PRO A 146 5.88 9.31 -4.06
C PRO A 146 7.12 9.46 -4.93
N THR A 147 8.23 9.93 -4.37
CA THR A 147 9.49 10.14 -5.09
C THR A 147 10.05 8.82 -5.62
N LYS A 148 10.05 7.78 -4.78
CA LYS A 148 10.53 6.45 -5.17
C LYS A 148 9.64 5.84 -6.26
N PHE A 149 8.32 6.03 -6.13
CA PHE A 149 7.36 5.54 -7.11
C PHE A 149 7.60 6.18 -8.48
N LEU A 150 7.70 7.50 -8.54
CA LEU A 150 7.94 8.21 -9.79
C LEU A 150 9.27 7.79 -10.43
N ALA A 151 10.33 7.67 -9.63
CA ALA A 151 11.64 7.24 -10.12
C ALA A 151 11.59 5.82 -10.70
N ALA A 152 10.88 4.91 -10.05
CA ALA A 152 10.74 3.53 -10.53
C ALA A 152 9.93 3.46 -11.83
N LEU A 153 8.89 4.30 -11.98
CA LEU A 153 8.10 4.35 -13.21
C LEU A 153 8.91 4.90 -14.39
N ALA A 154 9.87 5.77 -14.14
CA ALA A 154 10.70 6.38 -15.17
C ALA A 154 11.84 5.47 -15.66
N SER A 155 12.11 4.37 -14.95
CA SER A 155 13.21 3.47 -15.31
C SER A 155 12.83 2.41 -16.33
#